data_d7bc2d41cab2697ce96495ff7a40652e
#
_entry.id   d7bc2d41cab2697ce96495ff7a40652e
#
_cell.length_a   1.000
_cell.length_b   1.000
_cell.length_c   1.000
_cell.angle_alpha   90.00
_cell.angle_beta   90.00
_cell.angle_gamma   90.00
#
_symmetry.space_group_name_H-M   'P 1'
#
loop_
_entity.id
_entity.type
_entity.pdbx_description
1 polymer ?
#
loop_
_entity_poly.entity_id
_entity_poly.type
_entity_poly.pdbx_seq_one_letter_code
_entity_poly.pdbx_strand_id
1 'polypeptide(L)'
;MATETYKADGFDDAIVGIDMTTMPFRLIYERSKMIAILMEQDDMTEEDAIDFLAYNTWYDHGDGYPRFVELMDKEQAFEELDHFYEALGGTGDID
;
A
#
# COMPACT_ATOMS: atom_id res chain seq x y z
N MET A 1 23.71 5.85 4.67
CA MET A 1 22.71 4.92 5.24
C MET A 1 21.49 5.71 5.69
N ALA A 2 20.30 5.29 5.30
CA ALA A 2 19.07 5.95 5.72
C ALA A 2 18.82 5.66 7.21
N THR A 3 18.53 6.71 7.97
CA THR A 3 18.27 6.60 9.41
C THR A 3 16.88 7.12 9.79
N GLU A 4 16.09 7.51 8.80
CA GLU A 4 14.79 8.11 9.02
C GLU A 4 13.67 7.27 8.45
N THR A 5 12.52 7.32 9.11
CA THR A 5 11.27 6.80 8.59
C THR A 5 10.53 7.95 7.94
N TYR A 6 10.11 7.78 6.69
CA TYR A 6 9.46 8.82 5.91
C TYR A 6 7.95 8.64 5.89
N LYS A 7 7.23 9.74 5.82
CA LYS A 7 5.77 9.77 5.74
C LYS A 7 5.31 10.08 4.32
N ALA A 8 4.14 9.55 3.97
CA ALA A 8 3.41 10.03 2.80
C ALA A 8 2.60 11.24 3.26
N ASP A 9 3.05 12.42 2.89
CA ASP A 9 2.49 13.68 3.37
C ASP A 9 1.03 13.84 2.94
N GLY A 10 0.17 14.18 3.89
CA GLY A 10 -1.26 14.34 3.64
C GLY A 10 -2.10 13.08 3.83
N PHE A 11 -1.48 11.95 4.20
CA PHE A 11 -2.18 10.67 4.30
C PHE A 11 -2.10 10.03 5.69
N ASP A 12 -1.92 10.84 6.73
CA ASP A 12 -1.79 10.31 8.10
C ASP A 12 -2.99 9.44 8.51
N ASP A 13 -4.19 9.80 8.08
CA ASP A 13 -5.40 9.03 8.41
C ASP A 13 -5.49 7.69 7.70
N ALA A 14 -4.61 7.44 6.74
CA ALA A 14 -4.53 6.15 6.07
C ALA A 14 -3.53 5.19 6.71
N ILE A 15 -2.78 5.63 7.72
CA ILE A 15 -1.81 4.78 8.42
C ILE A 15 -2.55 3.71 9.21
N VAL A 16 -2.19 2.44 8.98
CA VAL A 16 -2.82 1.29 9.65
C VAL A 16 -1.82 0.49 10.47
N GLY A 17 -0.55 0.81 10.40
CA GLY A 17 0.46 0.08 11.16
C GLY A 17 1.87 0.51 10.84
N ILE A 18 2.81 -0.27 11.36
CA ILE A 18 4.22 -0.04 11.16
C ILE A 18 4.90 -1.38 10.90
N ASP A 19 5.79 -1.41 9.91
CA ASP A 19 6.61 -2.58 9.63
C ASP A 19 7.90 -2.45 10.43
N MET A 20 8.04 -3.29 11.43
CA MET A 20 9.18 -3.30 12.35
C MET A 20 10.24 -4.34 11.96
N THR A 21 10.10 -4.96 10.80
CA THR A 21 11.04 -5.97 10.31
C THR A 21 12.19 -5.38 9.52
N THR A 22 12.14 -4.08 9.23
CA THR A 22 13.18 -3.37 8.50
C THR A 22 13.78 -2.26 9.36
N MET A 23 14.98 -1.83 9.01
CA MET A 23 15.62 -0.68 9.66
C MET A 23 16.05 0.30 8.58
N PRO A 24 15.53 1.54 8.58
CA PRO A 24 14.52 2.08 9.52
C PRO A 24 13.16 1.38 9.40
N PHE A 25 12.33 1.51 10.43
CA PHE A 25 10.95 1.03 10.37
C PHE A 25 10.22 1.75 9.24
N ARG A 26 9.17 1.10 8.70
CA ARG A 26 8.35 1.68 7.63
C ARG A 26 6.91 1.82 8.09
N LEU A 27 6.31 2.98 7.83
CA LEU A 27 4.87 3.16 8.05
C LEU A 27 4.10 2.37 6.99
N ILE A 28 2.95 1.84 7.40
CA ILE A 28 2.07 1.07 6.52
C ILE A 28 0.79 1.85 6.32
N TYR A 29 0.47 2.12 5.06
CA TYR A 29 -0.72 2.87 4.65
C TYR A 29 -1.67 1.94 3.92
N GLU A 30 -2.97 2.11 4.17
CA GLU A 30 -3.98 1.37 3.41
C GLU A 30 -4.37 2.13 2.16
N ARG A 31 -4.30 1.46 1.00
CA ARG A 31 -4.53 2.07 -0.30
C ARG A 31 -5.95 2.62 -0.43
N SER A 32 -6.96 1.87 0.02
CA SER A 32 -8.36 2.32 -0.05
C SER A 32 -8.60 3.60 0.73
N LYS A 33 -7.94 3.74 1.88
CA LYS A 33 -8.06 4.97 2.68
C LYS A 33 -7.39 6.15 2.00
N MET A 34 -6.28 5.91 1.32
CA MET A 34 -5.61 6.97 0.55
C MET A 34 -6.48 7.46 -0.60
N ILE A 35 -7.13 6.54 -1.31
CA ILE A 35 -8.08 6.88 -2.37
C ILE A 35 -9.21 7.74 -1.80
N ALA A 36 -9.79 7.33 -0.68
CA ALA A 36 -10.88 8.07 -0.05
C ALA A 36 -10.47 9.49 0.33
N ILE A 37 -9.23 9.67 0.83
CA ILE A 37 -8.71 10.99 1.18
C ILE A 37 -8.66 11.90 -0.05
N LEU A 38 -8.16 11.42 -1.17
CA LEU A 38 -8.09 12.24 -2.39
C LEU A 38 -9.47 12.56 -2.95
N MET A 39 -10.39 11.60 -2.90
CA MET A 39 -11.76 11.84 -3.35
C MET A 39 -12.45 12.90 -2.50
N GLU A 40 -12.21 12.89 -1.20
CA GLU A 40 -12.84 13.83 -0.28
C GLU A 40 -12.19 15.21 -0.29
N GLN A 41 -10.85 15.25 -0.25
CA GLN A 41 -10.13 16.52 -0.10
C GLN A 41 -9.87 17.22 -1.43
N ASP A 42 -9.59 16.47 -2.47
CA ASP A 42 -9.20 17.02 -3.77
C ASP A 42 -10.29 16.84 -4.82
N ASP A 43 -11.45 16.36 -4.41
CA ASP A 43 -12.62 16.21 -5.29
C ASP A 43 -12.34 15.34 -6.52
N MET A 44 -11.44 14.37 -6.37
CA MET A 44 -11.11 13.44 -7.45
C MET A 44 -12.15 12.33 -7.55
N THR A 45 -12.32 11.79 -8.75
CA THR A 45 -13.02 10.52 -8.93
C THR A 45 -12.14 9.40 -8.41
N GLU A 46 -12.72 8.23 -8.14
CA GLU A 46 -11.95 7.07 -7.71
C GLU A 46 -10.88 6.72 -8.75
N GLU A 47 -11.25 6.70 -10.03
CA GLU A 47 -10.32 6.38 -11.12
C GLU A 47 -9.15 7.35 -11.14
N ASP A 48 -9.41 8.66 -11.03
CA ASP A 48 -8.37 9.67 -11.04
C ASP A 48 -7.46 9.53 -9.82
N ALA A 49 -8.03 9.24 -8.64
CA ALA A 49 -7.26 9.05 -7.43
C ALA A 49 -6.32 7.84 -7.54
N ILE A 50 -6.83 6.72 -8.08
CA ILE A 50 -6.01 5.52 -8.30
C ILE A 50 -4.87 5.83 -9.27
N ASP A 51 -5.15 6.48 -10.38
CA ASP A 51 -4.13 6.83 -11.36
C ASP A 51 -3.05 7.73 -10.77
N PHE A 52 -3.47 8.74 -10.00
CA PHE A 52 -2.54 9.66 -9.36
C PHE A 52 -1.61 8.91 -8.39
N LEU A 53 -2.17 8.07 -7.52
CA LEU A 53 -1.41 7.35 -6.52
C LEU A 53 -0.50 6.30 -7.16
N ALA A 54 -0.99 5.58 -8.15
CA ALA A 54 -0.19 4.56 -8.84
C ALA A 54 1.02 5.19 -9.54
N TYR A 55 0.86 6.36 -10.10
CA TYR A 55 1.93 7.05 -10.81
C TYR A 55 2.93 7.72 -9.86
N ASN A 56 2.45 8.33 -8.78
CA ASN A 56 3.28 9.22 -7.96
C ASN A 56 3.71 8.61 -6.61
N THR A 57 3.01 7.61 -6.09
CA THR A 57 3.14 7.25 -4.67
C THR A 57 3.34 5.75 -4.43
N TRP A 58 2.56 4.89 -5.10
CA TRP A 58 2.49 3.47 -4.77
C TRP A 58 3.62 2.65 -5.40
N TYR A 59 4.83 2.92 -4.99
CA TYR A 59 5.98 2.07 -5.35
C TYR A 59 6.99 2.13 -4.21
N ASP A 60 7.96 1.21 -4.22
CA ASP A 60 8.99 1.16 -3.19
C ASP A 60 10.06 2.20 -3.48
N HIS A 61 10.11 3.22 -2.64
CA HIS A 61 11.08 4.30 -2.75
C HIS A 61 12.41 3.99 -2.05
N GLY A 62 12.52 2.83 -1.39
CA GLY A 62 13.75 2.43 -0.70
C GLY A 62 13.60 2.42 0.82
N ASP A 63 14.74 2.39 1.51
CA ASP A 63 14.79 2.24 2.96
C ASP A 63 14.04 3.36 3.70
N GLY A 64 13.22 2.97 4.67
CA GLY A 64 12.47 3.91 5.50
C GLY A 64 11.23 4.50 4.84
N TYR A 65 11.01 4.25 3.56
CA TYR A 65 9.82 4.75 2.86
C TYR A 65 8.60 3.88 3.15
N PRO A 66 7.39 4.43 2.99
CA PRO A 66 6.16 3.71 3.32
C PRO A 66 5.94 2.43 2.53
N ARG A 67 5.18 1.51 3.13
CA ARG A 67 4.56 0.38 2.44
C ARG A 67 3.09 0.67 2.25
N PHE A 68 2.54 0.17 1.16
CA PHE A 68 1.14 0.39 0.78
C PHE A 68 0.46 -0.96 0.64
N VAL A 69 -0.66 -1.13 1.34
CA VAL A 69 -1.34 -2.43 1.44
C VAL A 69 -2.84 -2.28 1.23
N GLU A 70 -3.49 -3.38 0.87
CA GLU A 70 -4.94 -3.52 0.94
C GLU A 70 -5.27 -4.47 2.07
N LEU A 71 -6.07 -4.01 3.04
CA LEU A 71 -6.51 -4.87 4.13
C LEU A 71 -7.73 -5.66 3.68
N MET A 72 -7.72 -6.97 3.91
CA MET A 72 -8.81 -7.85 3.54
C MET A 72 -8.74 -9.13 4.37
N ASP A 73 -9.81 -9.91 4.40
CA ASP A 73 -9.75 -11.19 5.07
C ASP A 73 -8.98 -12.22 4.23
N LYS A 74 -8.66 -13.36 4.85
CA LYS A 74 -7.81 -14.37 4.20
C LYS A 74 -8.46 -14.96 2.94
N GLU A 75 -9.77 -15.13 2.94
CA GLU A 75 -10.47 -15.69 1.79
C GLU A 75 -10.38 -14.76 0.59
N GLN A 76 -10.60 -13.47 0.83
CA GLN A 76 -10.45 -12.46 -0.20
C GLN A 76 -9.01 -12.37 -0.68
N ALA A 77 -8.04 -12.45 0.23
CA ALA A 77 -6.63 -12.43 -0.12
C ALA A 77 -6.27 -13.62 -1.04
N PHE A 78 -6.77 -14.82 -0.74
CA PHE A 78 -6.55 -15.97 -1.59
C PHE A 78 -7.21 -15.81 -2.95
N GLU A 79 -8.40 -15.24 -3.03
CA GLU A 79 -9.07 -14.96 -4.30
C GLU A 79 -8.26 -13.99 -5.15
N GLU A 80 -7.74 -12.92 -4.54
CA GLU A 80 -6.91 -11.95 -5.26
C GLU A 80 -5.63 -12.60 -5.79
N LEU A 81 -4.98 -13.44 -5.00
CA LEU A 81 -3.78 -14.15 -5.42
C LEU A 81 -4.07 -15.12 -6.56
N ASP A 82 -5.15 -15.88 -6.45
CA ASP A 82 -5.53 -16.83 -7.50
C ASP A 82 -5.82 -16.10 -8.80
N HIS A 83 -6.54 -14.99 -8.73
CA HIS A 83 -6.86 -14.19 -9.90
C HIS A 83 -5.60 -13.61 -10.55
N PHE A 84 -4.68 -13.09 -9.74
CA PHE A 84 -3.46 -12.46 -10.24
C PHE A 84 -2.44 -13.47 -10.75
N TYR A 85 -2.28 -14.61 -10.05
CA TYR A 85 -1.23 -15.58 -10.35
C TYR A 85 -1.74 -16.80 -11.11
N GLU A 86 -2.96 -16.83 -11.57
CA GLU A 86 -3.55 -17.95 -12.29
C GLU A 86 -2.67 -18.40 -13.45
N ALA A 87 -2.17 -17.43 -14.22
CA ALA A 87 -1.31 -17.71 -15.36
C ALA A 87 0.15 -18.02 -14.97
N LEU A 88 0.52 -17.81 -13.70
CA LEU A 88 1.89 -17.98 -13.20
C LEU A 88 2.06 -19.19 -12.30
N GLY A 89 1.02 -20.02 -12.16
CA GLY A 89 1.12 -21.26 -11.40
C GLY A 89 0.68 -21.20 -9.96
N GLY A 90 0.07 -20.08 -9.53
CA GLY A 90 -0.55 -19.95 -8.21
C GLY A 90 0.38 -19.51 -7.10
N THR A 91 -0.06 -19.74 -5.87
CA THR A 91 0.60 -19.28 -4.65
C THR A 91 1.48 -20.39 -4.07
N GLY A 92 2.71 -20.03 -3.71
CA GLY A 92 3.62 -20.96 -3.03
C GLY A 92 3.59 -20.78 -1.51
N ASP A 93 4.11 -21.77 -0.80
CA ASP A 93 4.24 -21.72 0.65
C ASP A 93 5.66 -21.36 1.06
N ILE A 94 5.78 -20.66 2.18
CA ILE A 94 7.08 -20.33 2.79
C ILE A 94 7.28 -21.29 3.97
N ASP A 95 8.41 -21.97 4.00
CA ASP A 95 8.76 -22.87 5.10
C ASP A 95 9.23 -22.10 6.33
#